data_b1943d9c52a0c3ae3a188bc0a8da154b
#
_entry.id   b1943d9c52a0c3ae3a188bc0a8da154b
#
_cell.length_a   1.000
_cell.length_b   1.000
_cell.length_c   1.000
_cell.angle_alpha   90.00
_cell.angle_beta   90.00
_cell.angle_gamma   90.00
#
_symmetry.space_group_name_H-M   'P 1'
#
loop_
_entity.id
_entity.type
_entity.pdbx_description
1 polymer ?
#
loop_
_entity_poly.entity_id
_entity_poly.type
_entity_poly.pdbx_seq_one_letter_code
_entity_poly.pdbx_strand_id
1 'polypeptide(L)'
;MAEKLDSKLEAQFAKAPIWPTLDAPLPASQMPDHIAIIMDGNGRWAAQQGMVRINGHQAGVDSVRNVTRYCGQVHVTALTLYAFSTENWKRPQAEVRFLFRLLKKYLVNERAELIANNVRLSAVGNLTGLPADVQAELQRTRDLTARNSGLNLCLALNYGAQDEILSASRGVLEHVASGKLSPAEIDEPAIEKELFTAGMPPLDLLIRTAGER
;
A
#
# COMPACT_ATOMS: atom_id res chain seq x y z
N MET A 1 25.65 16.62 -7.43
CA MET A 1 24.87 17.11 -6.26
C MET A 1 23.88 16.03 -5.75
N ALA A 2 23.29 15.24 -6.62
CA ALA A 2 22.39 14.12 -6.24
C ALA A 2 23.13 12.98 -5.53
N GLU A 3 24.32 12.55 -6.00
CA GLU A 3 25.14 11.49 -5.38
C GLU A 3 25.57 11.77 -3.92
N LYS A 4 25.81 13.04 -3.57
CA LYS A 4 26.15 13.42 -2.19
C LYS A 4 24.94 13.44 -1.25
N LEU A 5 23.73 13.54 -1.79
CA LEU A 5 22.49 13.49 -1.02
C LEU A 5 22.15 12.04 -0.65
N ASP A 6 22.35 11.10 -1.59
CA ASP A 6 22.13 9.66 -1.37
C ASP A 6 23.07 9.12 -0.29
N SER A 7 24.37 9.46 -0.33
CA SER A 7 25.33 8.98 0.67
C SER A 7 25.08 9.54 2.09
N LYS A 8 24.53 10.74 2.22
CA LYS A 8 24.14 11.30 3.53
C LYS A 8 22.89 10.65 4.09
N LEU A 9 21.92 10.36 3.24
CA LEU A 9 20.70 9.64 3.62
C LEU A 9 21.02 8.19 4.00
N GLU A 10 21.83 7.50 3.23
CA GLU A 10 22.32 6.14 3.56
C GLU A 10 23.09 6.11 4.88
N ALA A 11 23.95 7.10 5.15
CA ALA A 11 24.69 7.19 6.40
C ALA A 11 23.81 7.53 7.63
N GLN A 12 22.69 8.23 7.43
CA GLN A 12 21.74 8.55 8.47
C GLN A 12 20.83 7.36 8.80
N PHE A 13 20.48 6.53 7.81
CA PHE A 13 19.71 5.29 8.00
C PHE A 13 20.59 4.13 8.48
N ALA A 14 21.90 4.13 8.19
CA ALA A 14 22.84 3.12 8.68
C ALA A 14 23.23 3.28 10.17
N LYS A 15 22.91 4.42 10.79
CA LYS A 15 23.38 4.76 12.15
C LYS A 15 22.40 4.50 13.29
N ALA A 16 21.16 4.15 13.04
CA ALA A 16 20.24 3.78 14.10
C ALA A 16 19.67 2.38 13.77
N PRO A 17 19.76 1.41 14.71
CA PRO A 17 18.84 0.29 14.66
C PRO A 17 17.44 0.91 14.71
N ILE A 18 16.74 0.92 13.59
CA ILE A 18 15.39 1.51 13.46
C ILE A 18 14.39 0.76 14.37
N TRP A 19 14.84 -0.34 14.94
CA TRP A 19 14.03 -1.22 15.77
C TRP A 19 14.68 -1.41 17.13
N PRO A 20 13.91 -1.26 18.23
CA PRO A 20 14.35 -1.83 19.49
C PRO A 20 14.64 -3.32 19.18
N THR A 21 15.85 -3.78 19.50
CA THR A 21 16.14 -5.20 19.55
C THR A 21 15.12 -5.79 20.54
N LEU A 22 14.09 -6.45 20.02
CA LEU A 22 13.30 -7.32 20.85
C LEU A 22 14.25 -8.36 21.40
N ASP A 23 14.33 -8.51 22.73
CA ASP A 23 15.19 -9.51 23.38
C ASP A 23 14.86 -10.94 22.91
N ALA A 24 13.66 -11.12 22.31
CA ALA A 24 13.27 -12.30 21.52
C ALA A 24 12.24 -11.91 20.46
N PRO A 25 12.24 -12.55 19.26
CA PRO A 25 11.18 -12.35 18.29
C PRO A 25 9.84 -12.80 18.88
N LEU A 26 8.78 -12.03 18.61
CA LEU A 26 7.42 -12.44 19.00
C LEU A 26 7.08 -13.77 18.32
N PRO A 27 6.42 -14.69 19.02
CA PRO A 27 5.94 -15.92 18.38
C PRO A 27 4.95 -15.57 17.26
N ALA A 28 4.95 -16.35 16.18
CA ALA A 28 4.09 -16.13 15.03
C ALA A 28 2.60 -15.99 15.39
N SER A 29 2.15 -16.70 16.44
CA SER A 29 0.77 -16.62 16.96
C SER A 29 0.40 -15.28 17.61
N GLN A 30 1.37 -14.39 17.84
CA GLN A 30 1.15 -13.05 18.39
C GLN A 30 1.36 -11.95 17.34
N MET A 31 1.72 -12.34 16.12
CA MET A 31 1.85 -11.38 15.01
C MET A 31 0.48 -11.09 14.41
N PRO A 32 0.20 -9.83 14.02
CA PRO A 32 -1.01 -9.53 13.25
C PRO A 32 -0.95 -10.22 11.88
N ASP A 33 -2.06 -10.76 11.43
CA ASP A 33 -2.18 -11.32 10.09
C ASP A 33 -2.19 -10.21 9.03
N HIS A 34 -2.83 -9.08 9.33
CA HIS A 34 -2.95 -7.96 8.40
C HIS A 34 -2.60 -6.63 9.07
N ILE A 35 -1.60 -5.97 8.52
CA ILE A 35 -1.18 -4.62 8.91
C ILE A 35 -1.53 -3.64 7.79
N ALA A 36 -2.14 -2.52 8.11
CA ALA A 36 -2.33 -1.41 7.18
C ALA A 36 -1.56 -0.16 7.63
N ILE A 37 -0.93 0.56 6.69
CA ILE A 37 -0.15 1.75 6.99
C ILE A 37 -0.60 2.94 6.15
N ILE A 38 -1.05 3.99 6.83
CA ILE A 38 -1.29 5.30 6.22
C ILE A 38 0.03 6.08 6.28
N MET A 39 0.68 6.21 5.13
CA MET A 39 1.99 6.84 4.97
C MET A 39 1.84 8.36 4.91
N ASP A 40 1.65 8.99 6.06
CA ASP A 40 1.50 10.43 6.19
C ASP A 40 2.82 11.10 6.63
N GLY A 41 2.92 12.43 6.42
CA GLY A 41 4.01 13.25 6.92
C GLY A 41 5.23 13.40 6.01
N ASN A 42 5.32 12.71 4.88
CA ASN A 42 6.47 12.78 3.96
C ASN A 42 6.81 14.22 3.54
N GLY A 43 5.79 15.04 3.24
CA GLY A 43 6.01 16.45 2.89
C GLY A 43 6.46 17.32 4.07
N ARG A 44 5.95 17.07 5.29
CA ARG A 44 6.36 17.76 6.54
C ARG A 44 7.80 17.40 6.89
N TRP A 45 8.14 16.13 6.80
CA TRP A 45 9.50 15.65 7.02
C TRP A 45 10.50 16.30 6.05
N ALA A 46 10.19 16.38 4.76
CA ALA A 46 11.04 17.07 3.79
C ALA A 46 11.23 18.55 4.14
N ALA A 47 10.16 19.25 4.51
CA ALA A 47 10.22 20.66 4.91
C ALA A 47 11.11 20.87 6.16
N GLN A 48 11.06 19.97 7.15
CA GLN A 48 11.94 20.03 8.34
C GLN A 48 13.43 19.82 7.97
N GLN A 49 13.72 19.12 6.87
CA GLN A 49 15.07 18.95 6.33
C GLN A 49 15.48 20.03 5.33
N GLY A 50 14.67 21.09 5.15
CA GLY A 50 14.92 22.15 4.16
C GLY A 50 14.77 21.68 2.71
N MET A 51 14.07 20.56 2.46
CA MET A 51 13.87 19.98 1.16
C MET A 51 12.46 20.24 0.62
N VAL A 52 12.28 20.11 -0.69
CA VAL A 52 10.96 20.18 -1.32
C VAL A 52 10.16 18.88 -1.04
N ARG A 53 8.82 18.98 -1.00
CA ARG A 53 7.91 17.84 -0.68
C ARG A 53 8.19 16.57 -1.47
N ILE A 54 8.60 16.71 -2.72
CA ILE A 54 8.93 15.60 -3.63
C ILE A 54 10.02 14.68 -3.05
N ASN A 55 11.04 15.27 -2.41
CA ASN A 55 12.13 14.50 -1.80
C ASN A 55 11.66 13.64 -0.63
N GLY A 56 10.65 14.11 0.12
CA GLY A 56 10.04 13.32 1.19
C GLY A 56 9.31 12.07 0.66
N HIS A 57 8.61 12.20 -0.46
CA HIS A 57 7.97 11.04 -1.10
C HIS A 57 9.00 10.05 -1.63
N GLN A 58 10.13 10.52 -2.14
CA GLN A 58 11.21 9.64 -2.62
C GLN A 58 11.87 8.90 -1.46
N ALA A 59 12.16 9.57 -0.34
CA ALA A 59 12.68 8.94 0.88
C ALA A 59 11.70 7.90 1.46
N GLY A 60 10.38 8.13 1.32
CA GLY A 60 9.34 7.19 1.72
C GLY A 60 9.42 5.83 1.01
N VAL A 61 10.00 5.75 -0.19
CA VAL A 61 10.16 4.48 -0.92
C VAL A 61 11.07 3.50 -0.15
N ASP A 62 12.13 4.00 0.46
CA ASP A 62 13.03 3.15 1.25
C ASP A 62 12.34 2.63 2.52
N SER A 63 11.49 3.45 3.14
CA SER A 63 10.64 3.02 4.26
C SER A 63 9.66 1.92 3.83
N VAL A 64 9.05 2.05 2.65
CA VAL A 64 8.17 1.01 2.06
C VAL A 64 8.93 -0.30 1.86
N ARG A 65 10.12 -0.24 1.27
CA ARG A 65 10.96 -1.42 1.05
C ARG A 65 11.30 -2.12 2.38
N ASN A 66 11.75 -1.35 3.37
CA ASN A 66 12.14 -1.89 4.67
C ASN A 66 10.96 -2.52 5.42
N VAL A 67 9.80 -1.87 5.46
CA VAL A 67 8.63 -2.42 6.13
C VAL A 67 8.09 -3.66 5.41
N THR A 68 8.13 -3.68 4.08
CA THR A 68 7.73 -4.86 3.28
C THR A 68 8.63 -6.06 3.58
N ARG A 69 9.96 -5.85 3.60
CA ARG A 69 10.92 -6.91 3.97
C ARG A 69 10.66 -7.42 5.38
N TYR A 70 10.51 -6.50 6.34
CA TYR A 70 10.29 -6.87 7.74
C TYR A 70 9.00 -7.67 7.92
N CYS A 71 7.89 -7.19 7.37
CA CYS A 71 6.62 -7.92 7.42
C CYS A 71 6.73 -9.32 6.82
N GLY A 72 7.46 -9.48 5.71
CA GLY A 72 7.74 -10.81 5.13
C GLY A 72 8.57 -11.71 6.05
N GLN A 73 9.59 -11.16 6.73
CA GLN A 73 10.45 -11.90 7.65
C GLN A 73 9.73 -12.37 8.91
N VAL A 74 8.77 -11.58 9.41
CA VAL A 74 7.99 -11.92 10.62
C VAL A 74 6.66 -12.61 10.28
N HIS A 75 6.50 -13.06 9.03
CA HIS A 75 5.37 -13.87 8.57
C HIS A 75 4.00 -13.17 8.66
N VAL A 76 3.93 -11.85 8.52
CA VAL A 76 2.67 -11.12 8.30
C VAL A 76 2.05 -11.61 6.99
N THR A 77 0.76 -11.92 7.01
CA THR A 77 0.04 -12.44 5.83
C THR A 77 -0.25 -11.35 4.81
N ALA A 78 -0.67 -10.16 5.26
CA ALA A 78 -0.98 -9.03 4.39
C ALA A 78 -0.45 -7.70 4.94
N LEU A 79 0.11 -6.88 4.05
CA LEU A 79 0.51 -5.49 4.33
C LEU A 79 -0.19 -4.56 3.35
N THR A 80 -1.12 -3.75 3.83
CA THR A 80 -1.77 -2.71 3.01
C THR A 80 -1.09 -1.36 3.19
N LEU A 81 -0.68 -0.74 2.09
CA LEU A 81 -0.08 0.59 2.08
C LEU A 81 -1.01 1.59 1.38
N TYR A 82 -1.45 2.62 2.09
CA TYR A 82 -2.24 3.71 1.50
C TYR A 82 -1.32 4.64 0.70
N ALA A 83 -1.12 4.27 -0.58
CA ALA A 83 -0.16 4.97 -1.44
C ALA A 83 -0.76 6.18 -2.17
N PHE A 84 -2.06 6.15 -2.51
CA PHE A 84 -2.74 7.26 -3.16
C PHE A 84 -4.24 7.23 -2.86
N SER A 85 -4.75 8.23 -2.14
CA SER A 85 -6.18 8.33 -1.84
C SER A 85 -6.93 9.20 -2.87
N THR A 86 -8.26 9.08 -2.92
CA THR A 86 -9.11 9.91 -3.80
C THR A 86 -8.98 11.41 -3.51
N GLU A 87 -8.71 11.81 -2.26
CA GLU A 87 -8.47 13.21 -1.90
C GLU A 87 -7.17 13.75 -2.49
N ASN A 88 -6.21 12.89 -2.82
CA ASN A 88 -4.92 13.31 -3.36
C ASN A 88 -5.03 13.92 -4.77
N TRP A 89 -6.13 13.69 -5.48
CA TRP A 89 -6.39 14.35 -6.75
C TRP A 89 -6.53 15.88 -6.63
N LYS A 90 -6.87 16.38 -5.44
CA LYS A 90 -6.94 17.82 -5.13
C LYS A 90 -5.57 18.48 -5.02
N ARG A 91 -4.48 17.71 -5.00
CA ARG A 91 -3.11 18.24 -4.98
C ARG A 91 -2.73 18.90 -6.31
N PRO A 92 -1.70 19.77 -6.33
CA PRO A 92 -1.19 20.32 -7.57
C PRO A 92 -0.86 19.21 -8.59
N GLN A 93 -1.26 19.42 -9.84
CA GLN A 93 -1.11 18.40 -10.91
C GLN A 93 0.34 17.93 -11.12
N ALA A 94 1.32 18.83 -10.85
CA ALA A 94 2.75 18.47 -10.92
C ALA A 94 3.13 17.43 -9.84
N GLU A 95 2.58 17.58 -8.62
CA GLU A 95 2.77 16.62 -7.53
C GLU A 95 2.10 15.27 -7.86
N VAL A 96 0.86 15.30 -8.33
CA VAL A 96 0.13 14.07 -8.72
C VAL A 96 0.90 13.29 -9.81
N ARG A 97 1.34 13.98 -10.87
CA ARG A 97 2.16 13.35 -11.93
C ARG A 97 3.48 12.80 -11.39
N PHE A 98 4.09 13.47 -10.41
CA PHE A 98 5.31 12.96 -9.79
C PHE A 98 5.03 11.68 -8.99
N LEU A 99 3.96 11.63 -8.18
CA LEU A 99 3.58 10.45 -7.41
C LEU A 99 3.34 9.23 -8.31
N PHE A 100 2.68 9.39 -9.44
CA PHE A 100 2.48 8.29 -10.38
C PHE A 100 3.78 7.84 -11.06
N ARG A 101 4.69 8.77 -11.39
CA ARG A 101 6.02 8.39 -11.88
C ARG A 101 6.82 7.63 -10.82
N LEU A 102 6.73 8.05 -9.56
CA LEU A 102 7.39 7.37 -8.44
C LEU A 102 6.82 5.96 -8.23
N LEU A 103 5.50 5.81 -8.24
CA LEU A 103 4.83 4.51 -8.18
C LEU A 103 5.26 3.60 -9.33
N LYS A 104 5.25 4.11 -10.56
CA LYS A 104 5.70 3.33 -11.73
C LYS A 104 7.15 2.88 -11.58
N LYS A 105 8.05 3.79 -11.15
CA LYS A 105 9.46 3.46 -10.88
C LYS A 105 9.58 2.37 -9.81
N TYR A 106 8.81 2.46 -8.73
CA TYR A 106 8.75 1.44 -7.68
C TYR A 106 8.34 0.08 -8.25
N LEU A 107 7.21 0.02 -8.97
CA LEU A 107 6.69 -1.22 -9.56
C LEU A 107 7.71 -1.92 -10.48
N VAL A 108 8.52 -1.15 -11.21
CA VAL A 108 9.56 -1.69 -12.10
C VAL A 108 10.78 -2.15 -11.31
N ASN A 109 11.28 -1.31 -10.42
CA ASN A 109 12.56 -1.54 -9.73
C ASN A 109 12.48 -2.63 -8.65
N GLU A 110 11.36 -2.69 -7.91
CA GLU A 110 11.19 -3.67 -6.82
C GLU A 110 10.69 -5.04 -7.31
N ARG A 111 10.32 -5.16 -8.57
CA ARG A 111 9.74 -6.39 -9.13
C ARG A 111 10.59 -7.65 -8.89
N ALA A 112 11.88 -7.55 -9.18
CA ALA A 112 12.81 -8.67 -8.99
C ALA A 112 12.90 -9.07 -7.51
N GLU A 113 12.89 -8.11 -6.61
CA GLU A 113 12.94 -8.33 -5.17
C GLU A 113 11.64 -8.94 -4.64
N LEU A 114 10.48 -8.46 -5.11
CA LEU A 114 9.19 -9.04 -4.75
C LEU A 114 9.11 -10.53 -5.15
N ILE A 115 9.60 -10.87 -6.35
CA ILE A 115 9.65 -12.26 -6.81
C ILE A 115 10.60 -13.08 -5.95
N ALA A 116 11.83 -12.59 -5.71
CA ALA A 116 12.85 -13.30 -4.96
C ALA A 116 12.46 -13.56 -3.50
N ASN A 117 11.71 -12.64 -2.88
CA ASN A 117 11.23 -12.75 -1.50
C ASN A 117 9.83 -13.37 -1.37
N ASN A 118 9.32 -13.98 -2.43
CA ASN A 118 8.00 -14.62 -2.43
C ASN A 118 6.86 -13.67 -2.02
N VAL A 119 6.96 -12.37 -2.34
CA VAL A 119 5.93 -11.36 -2.07
C VAL A 119 4.96 -11.28 -3.23
N ARG A 120 3.67 -11.44 -2.97
CA ARG A 120 2.59 -11.23 -3.95
C ARG A 120 2.15 -9.78 -3.92
N LEU A 121 2.09 -9.13 -5.08
CA LEU A 121 1.54 -7.78 -5.20
C LEU A 121 0.05 -7.84 -5.51
N SER A 122 -0.74 -7.12 -4.73
CA SER A 122 -2.16 -6.83 -5.02
C SER A 122 -2.42 -5.33 -4.97
N ALA A 123 -3.59 -4.90 -5.41
CA ALA A 123 -4.00 -3.50 -5.32
C ALA A 123 -5.50 -3.38 -5.16
N VAL A 124 -5.95 -2.38 -4.41
CA VAL A 124 -7.34 -2.05 -4.13
C VAL A 124 -7.63 -0.58 -4.46
N GLY A 125 -8.89 -0.27 -4.74
CA GLY A 125 -9.37 1.05 -5.12
C GLY A 125 -9.79 1.14 -6.59
N ASN A 126 -10.12 2.36 -7.05
CA ASN A 126 -10.53 2.58 -8.45
C ASN A 126 -9.29 2.63 -9.37
N LEU A 127 -8.80 1.45 -9.76
CA LEU A 127 -7.58 1.30 -10.56
C LEU A 127 -7.76 1.81 -11.99
N THR A 128 -8.97 1.85 -12.53
CA THR A 128 -9.26 2.34 -13.88
C THR A 128 -9.07 3.85 -14.01
N GLY A 129 -9.12 4.60 -12.91
CA GLY A 129 -8.83 6.03 -12.85
C GLY A 129 -7.35 6.39 -12.85
N LEU A 130 -6.44 5.41 -12.79
CA LEU A 130 -5.00 5.64 -12.84
C LEU A 130 -4.51 5.91 -14.28
N PRO A 131 -3.36 6.57 -14.49
CA PRO A 131 -2.74 6.69 -15.80
C PRO A 131 -2.49 5.31 -16.43
N ALA A 132 -2.73 5.19 -17.73
CA ALA A 132 -2.68 3.90 -18.45
C ALA A 132 -1.31 3.19 -18.33
N ASP A 133 -0.23 3.95 -18.33
CA ASP A 133 1.13 3.41 -18.18
C ASP A 133 1.42 2.90 -16.75
N VAL A 134 0.76 3.46 -15.73
CA VAL A 134 0.80 2.96 -14.35
C VAL A 134 -0.03 1.69 -14.23
N GLN A 135 -1.23 1.67 -14.82
CA GLN A 135 -2.08 0.47 -14.86
C GLN A 135 -1.34 -0.71 -15.49
N ALA A 136 -0.67 -0.49 -16.62
CA ALA A 136 0.08 -1.53 -17.33
C ALA A 136 1.21 -2.12 -16.46
N GLU A 137 2.01 -1.28 -15.80
CA GLU A 137 3.10 -1.77 -14.93
C GLU A 137 2.59 -2.43 -13.65
N LEU A 138 1.47 -1.93 -13.10
CA LEU A 138 0.81 -2.54 -11.96
C LEU A 138 0.32 -3.95 -12.33
N GLN A 139 -0.41 -4.08 -13.44
CA GLN A 139 -0.91 -5.37 -13.90
C GLN A 139 0.24 -6.34 -14.19
N ARG A 140 1.28 -5.88 -14.91
CA ARG A 140 2.47 -6.70 -15.20
C ARG A 140 3.14 -7.23 -13.93
N THR A 141 3.27 -6.39 -12.88
CA THR A 141 3.91 -6.82 -11.63
C THR A 141 3.01 -7.79 -10.87
N ARG A 142 1.69 -7.56 -10.85
CA ARG A 142 0.71 -8.49 -10.28
C ARG A 142 0.79 -9.87 -10.94
N ASP A 143 0.82 -9.92 -12.27
CA ASP A 143 0.89 -11.18 -13.03
C ASP A 143 2.18 -11.95 -12.73
N LEU A 144 3.31 -11.26 -12.66
CA LEU A 144 4.61 -11.89 -12.39
C LEU A 144 4.74 -12.38 -10.94
N THR A 145 4.02 -11.78 -10.00
CA THR A 145 4.02 -12.17 -8.57
C THR A 145 2.79 -13.00 -8.16
N ALA A 146 1.90 -13.32 -9.09
CA ALA A 146 0.62 -13.98 -8.81
C ALA A 146 0.78 -15.36 -8.13
N ARG A 147 1.88 -16.07 -8.42
CA ARG A 147 2.17 -17.39 -7.86
C ARG A 147 2.90 -17.33 -6.50
N ASN A 148 3.29 -16.16 -6.06
CA ASN A 148 3.94 -15.99 -4.76
C ASN A 148 2.90 -16.23 -3.64
N SER A 149 3.31 -16.94 -2.61
CA SER A 149 2.46 -17.42 -1.52
C SER A 149 2.85 -16.85 -0.15
N GLY A 150 3.87 -15.98 -0.11
CA GLY A 150 4.30 -15.29 1.10
C GLY A 150 3.45 -14.04 1.39
N LEU A 151 4.12 -12.95 1.82
CA LEU A 151 3.44 -11.70 2.12
C LEU A 151 2.61 -11.19 0.93
N ASN A 152 1.34 -10.85 1.16
CA ASN A 152 0.54 -10.07 0.22
C ASN A 152 0.76 -8.57 0.45
N LEU A 153 1.57 -7.94 -0.41
CA LEU A 153 1.70 -6.48 -0.43
C LEU A 153 0.54 -5.87 -1.23
N CYS A 154 -0.39 -5.25 -0.53
CA CYS A 154 -1.56 -4.59 -1.12
C CYS A 154 -1.34 -3.08 -1.20
N LEU A 155 -1.41 -2.51 -2.40
CA LEU A 155 -1.35 -1.06 -2.59
C LEU A 155 -2.77 -0.49 -2.71
N ALA A 156 -3.17 0.37 -1.76
CA ALA A 156 -4.41 1.15 -1.87
C ALA A 156 -4.14 2.36 -2.78
N LEU A 157 -4.69 2.33 -4.00
CA LEU A 157 -4.45 3.27 -5.08
C LEU A 157 -5.76 3.87 -5.57
N ASN A 158 -5.84 5.20 -5.61
CA ASN A 158 -7.09 5.89 -5.92
C ASN A 158 -8.24 5.34 -5.06
N TYR A 159 -7.92 5.14 -3.78
CA TYR A 159 -8.80 4.52 -2.81
C TYR A 159 -9.42 5.57 -1.89
N GLY A 160 -10.70 5.40 -1.62
CA GLY A 160 -11.46 6.12 -0.59
C GLY A 160 -12.51 5.18 -0.01
N ALA A 161 -12.64 5.13 1.32
CA ALA A 161 -13.59 4.22 1.98
C ALA A 161 -15.05 4.50 1.55
N GLN A 162 -15.42 5.76 1.34
CA GLN A 162 -16.75 6.11 0.85
C GLN A 162 -16.99 5.61 -0.58
N ASP A 163 -15.98 5.70 -1.44
CA ASP A 163 -16.06 5.21 -2.82
C ASP A 163 -16.16 3.67 -2.84
N GLU A 164 -15.43 2.99 -1.96
CA GLU A 164 -15.52 1.53 -1.82
C GLU A 164 -16.90 1.08 -1.37
N ILE A 165 -17.46 1.69 -0.30
CA ILE A 165 -18.82 1.39 0.19
C ILE A 165 -19.85 1.63 -0.92
N LEU A 166 -19.74 2.73 -1.66
CA LEU A 166 -20.64 3.03 -2.76
C LEU A 166 -20.52 1.99 -3.89
N SER A 167 -19.31 1.57 -4.21
CA SER A 167 -19.05 0.52 -5.21
C SER A 167 -19.63 -0.82 -4.78
N ALA A 168 -19.39 -1.24 -3.54
CA ALA A 168 -19.93 -2.47 -2.96
C ALA A 168 -21.48 -2.45 -2.95
N SER A 169 -22.07 -1.32 -2.54
CA SER A 169 -23.52 -1.16 -2.56
C SER A 169 -24.11 -1.33 -3.98
N ARG A 170 -23.43 -0.80 -5.00
CA ARG A 170 -23.85 -0.98 -6.40
C ARG A 170 -23.74 -2.44 -6.85
N GLY A 171 -22.64 -3.13 -6.51
CA GLY A 171 -22.45 -4.55 -6.80
C GLY A 171 -23.56 -5.42 -6.20
N VAL A 172 -23.87 -5.21 -4.91
CA VAL A 172 -25.01 -5.89 -4.25
C VAL A 172 -26.34 -5.62 -4.97
N LEU A 173 -26.62 -4.36 -5.33
CA LEU A 173 -27.86 -3.99 -6.06
C LEU A 173 -27.91 -4.65 -7.44
N GLU A 174 -26.81 -4.78 -8.15
CA GLU A 174 -26.75 -5.48 -9.44
C GLU A 174 -27.05 -6.97 -9.29
N HIS A 175 -26.57 -7.62 -8.22
CA HIS A 175 -26.92 -9.01 -7.90
C HIS A 175 -28.41 -9.16 -7.58
N VAL A 176 -28.99 -8.22 -6.84
CA VAL A 176 -30.44 -8.21 -6.58
C VAL A 176 -31.23 -8.02 -7.89
N ALA A 177 -30.87 -7.05 -8.70
CA ALA A 177 -31.56 -6.76 -9.95
C ALA A 177 -31.49 -7.92 -10.96
N SER A 178 -30.38 -8.69 -10.94
CA SER A 178 -30.20 -9.88 -11.77
C SER A 178 -30.82 -11.16 -11.21
N GLY A 179 -31.44 -11.12 -10.02
CA GLY A 179 -32.03 -12.27 -9.34
C GLY A 179 -31.02 -13.25 -8.74
N LYS A 180 -29.75 -12.88 -8.64
CA LYS A 180 -28.68 -13.71 -8.03
C LYS A 180 -28.68 -13.63 -6.50
N LEU A 181 -29.31 -12.59 -5.94
CA LEU A 181 -29.43 -12.35 -4.51
C LEU A 181 -30.82 -11.80 -4.23
N SER A 182 -31.50 -12.28 -3.20
CA SER A 182 -32.74 -11.64 -2.74
C SER A 182 -32.42 -10.51 -1.75
N PRO A 183 -33.27 -9.47 -1.63
CA PRO A 183 -33.06 -8.42 -0.64
C PRO A 183 -32.94 -8.92 0.80
N ALA A 184 -33.59 -10.05 1.12
CA ALA A 184 -33.55 -10.67 2.46
C ALA A 184 -32.24 -11.40 2.75
N GLU A 185 -31.44 -11.70 1.72
CA GLU A 185 -30.14 -12.40 1.82
C GLU A 185 -28.96 -11.41 1.86
N ILE A 186 -29.23 -10.10 1.87
CA ILE A 186 -28.16 -9.09 2.04
C ILE A 186 -27.70 -9.13 3.50
N ASP A 187 -26.54 -9.72 3.71
CA ASP A 187 -25.85 -9.84 5.00
C ASP A 187 -24.41 -9.31 4.90
N GLU A 188 -23.68 -9.36 6.00
CA GLU A 188 -22.27 -8.92 6.05
C GLU A 188 -21.41 -9.65 5.02
N PRO A 189 -21.44 -10.99 4.88
CA PRO A 189 -20.72 -11.72 3.84
C PRO A 189 -21.09 -11.31 2.40
N ALA A 190 -22.33 -10.94 2.14
CA ALA A 190 -22.73 -10.48 0.82
C ALA A 190 -22.10 -9.13 0.47
N ILE A 191 -21.98 -8.23 1.46
CA ILE A 191 -21.29 -6.93 1.30
C ILE A 191 -19.78 -7.13 1.18
N GLU A 192 -19.17 -7.96 2.04
CA GLU A 192 -17.71 -8.22 2.01
C GLU A 192 -17.23 -8.70 0.66
N LYS A 193 -17.99 -9.53 -0.04
CA LYS A 193 -17.64 -10.04 -1.38
C LYS A 193 -17.52 -8.92 -2.42
N GLU A 194 -18.20 -7.81 -2.24
CA GLU A 194 -18.19 -6.67 -3.15
C GLU A 194 -17.16 -5.60 -2.75
N LEU A 195 -16.51 -5.72 -1.59
CA LEU A 195 -15.44 -4.81 -1.20
C LEU A 195 -14.19 -5.05 -2.05
N PHE A 196 -13.40 -3.99 -2.27
CA PHE A 196 -12.10 -4.10 -2.96
C PHE A 196 -11.13 -5.01 -2.21
N THR A 197 -11.32 -5.16 -0.90
CA THR A 197 -10.53 -5.99 0.01
C THR A 197 -11.05 -7.42 0.15
N ALA A 198 -12.05 -7.81 -0.65
CA ALA A 198 -12.61 -9.17 -0.62
C ALA A 198 -11.51 -10.24 -0.71
N GLY A 199 -11.58 -11.22 0.19
CA GLY A 199 -10.61 -12.32 0.27
C GLY A 199 -9.28 -11.97 0.95
N MET A 200 -9.11 -10.76 1.48
CA MET A 200 -8.01 -10.42 2.39
C MET A 200 -8.36 -10.81 3.83
N PRO A 201 -7.37 -11.12 4.68
CA PRO A 201 -7.63 -11.30 6.10
C PRO A 201 -8.17 -9.99 6.73
N PRO A 202 -8.97 -10.08 7.80
CA PRO A 202 -9.39 -8.91 8.56
C PRO A 202 -8.20 -8.05 8.98
N LEU A 203 -8.41 -6.74 9.11
CA LEU A 203 -7.36 -5.81 9.53
C LEU A 203 -7.16 -5.88 11.05
N ASP A 204 -5.96 -6.27 11.49
CA ASP A 204 -5.62 -6.36 12.91
C ASP A 204 -4.93 -5.10 13.44
N LEU A 205 -4.13 -4.43 12.60
CA LEU A 205 -3.35 -3.27 13.02
C LEU A 205 -3.35 -2.18 11.95
N LEU A 206 -3.83 -0.99 12.31
CA LEU A 206 -3.72 0.22 11.49
C LEU A 206 -2.68 1.17 12.08
N ILE A 207 -1.67 1.50 11.30
CA ILE A 207 -0.63 2.47 11.67
C ILE A 207 -0.80 3.72 10.81
N ARG A 208 -0.81 4.90 11.46
CA ARG A 208 -0.70 6.19 10.75
C ARG A 208 0.53 6.92 11.22
N THR A 209 1.42 7.28 10.30
CA THR A 209 2.64 8.04 10.60
C THR A 209 2.33 9.52 10.81
N ALA A 210 3.33 10.29 11.32
CA ALA A 210 3.27 11.74 11.53
C ALA A 210 2.40 12.25 12.69
N GLY A 211 2.04 11.40 13.65
CA GLY A 211 1.35 11.79 14.90
C GLY A 211 -0.10 12.25 14.71
N GLU A 212 -0.70 11.99 13.58
CA GLU A 212 -2.13 12.23 13.32
C GLU A 212 -2.97 11.12 13.96
N ARG A 213 -4.09 11.50 14.58
CA ARG A 213 -5.05 10.60 15.24
C ARG A 213 -6.36 10.56 14.47
#